data_8931e476c3669f2f65154097ce783d5f
#
_entry.id   8931e476c3669f2f65154097ce783d5f
#
_cell.length_a   1.000
_cell.length_b   1.000
_cell.length_c   1.000
_cell.angle_alpha   90.00
_cell.angle_beta   90.00
_cell.angle_gamma   90.00
#
_symmetry.space_group_name_H-M   'P 1'
#
loop_
_entity.id
_entity.type
_entity.pdbx_description
1 polymer ?
#
loop_
_entity_poly.entity_id
_entity_poly.type
_entity_poly.pdbx_seq_one_letter_code
_entity_poly.pdbx_strand_id
1 'polypeptide(L)'
;RQLPTTSDALQVAGWTWRSVVTWDKTEACRPHQGMFRNQAEFVLVATRGSIGKEQDRPRVFPAGVFRQYLKPSDKHHLTGKPVALMEHLMTVLPAQSKILDPFAGSGSTLAAAQNLGHAATGIELSPAYYRIACNRLGLALAS
;
A
#
# COMPACT_ATOMS: atom_id res chain seq x y z
N ARG A 1 16.64 6.73 2.32
CA ARG A 1 17.29 7.00 3.62
C ARG A 1 16.58 6.34 4.81
N GLN A 2 15.29 5.97 4.69
CA GLN A 2 14.49 5.44 5.81
C GLN A 2 14.36 3.92 5.82
N LEU A 3 14.80 3.21 4.77
CA LEU A 3 14.61 1.76 4.66
C LEU A 3 15.24 0.98 5.82
N PRO A 4 16.51 1.20 6.22
CA PRO A 4 17.09 0.55 7.38
C PRO A 4 16.31 0.84 8.67
N THR A 5 16.03 2.11 8.95
CA THR A 5 15.29 2.51 10.16
C THR A 5 13.90 1.89 10.23
N THR A 6 13.19 1.78 9.11
CA THR A 6 11.86 1.13 9.07
C THR A 6 11.98 -0.37 9.31
N SER A 7 12.99 -1.01 8.72
CA SER A 7 13.27 -2.44 8.95
C SER A 7 13.57 -2.72 10.42
N ASP A 8 14.44 -1.91 11.04
CA ASP A 8 14.81 -2.04 12.45
C ASP A 8 13.60 -1.82 13.36
N ALA A 9 12.79 -0.80 13.08
CA ALA A 9 11.57 -0.52 13.84
C ALA A 9 10.57 -1.67 13.80
N LEU A 10 10.39 -2.33 12.64
CA LEU A 10 9.53 -3.50 12.51
C LEU A 10 10.04 -4.66 13.38
N GLN A 11 11.34 -4.92 13.34
CA GLN A 11 11.96 -6.03 14.10
C GLN A 11 11.89 -5.76 15.61
N VAL A 12 12.21 -4.55 16.05
CA VAL A 12 12.09 -4.14 17.47
C VAL A 12 10.63 -4.25 17.96
N ALA A 13 9.65 -3.98 17.10
CA ALA A 13 8.23 -4.14 17.41
C ALA A 13 7.75 -5.62 17.36
N GLY A 14 8.64 -6.57 17.17
CA GLY A 14 8.33 -8.01 17.17
C GLY A 14 7.73 -8.52 15.86
N TRP A 15 7.95 -7.81 14.75
CA TRP A 15 7.59 -8.28 13.42
C TRP A 15 8.74 -9.06 12.77
N THR A 16 8.42 -10.13 12.08
CA THR A 16 9.37 -10.88 11.28
C THR A 16 9.34 -10.36 9.85
N TRP A 17 10.47 -9.85 9.37
CA TRP A 17 10.62 -9.43 7.99
C TRP A 17 10.54 -10.63 7.04
N ARG A 18 9.79 -10.49 5.95
CA ARG A 18 9.55 -11.56 4.98
C ARG A 18 10.11 -11.23 3.60
N SER A 19 9.81 -10.05 3.08
CA SER A 19 10.25 -9.64 1.74
C SER A 19 10.13 -8.14 1.54
N VAL A 20 10.59 -7.70 0.38
CA VAL A 20 10.39 -6.34 -0.14
C VAL A 20 9.65 -6.45 -1.47
N VAL A 21 8.59 -5.69 -1.63
CA VAL A 21 7.96 -5.46 -2.93
C VAL A 21 8.40 -4.09 -3.43
N THR A 22 8.83 -4.00 -4.68
CA THR A 22 9.27 -2.76 -5.29
C THR A 22 8.18 -2.20 -6.19
N TRP A 23 7.76 -0.96 -5.93
CA TRP A 23 6.97 -0.22 -6.91
C TRP A 23 7.91 0.55 -7.83
N ASP A 24 8.01 0.10 -9.08
CA ASP A 24 8.71 0.79 -10.16
C ASP A 24 7.77 1.82 -10.81
N LYS A 25 8.06 3.11 -10.58
CA LYS A 25 7.31 4.25 -11.14
C LYS A 25 7.66 4.55 -12.59
N THR A 26 8.47 3.71 -13.23
CA THR A 26 9.01 3.83 -14.58
C THR A 26 10.00 5.01 -14.77
N GLU A 27 10.61 5.07 -15.91
CA GLU A 27 11.54 6.13 -16.30
C GLU A 27 10.86 7.51 -16.49
N ALA A 28 9.52 7.53 -16.50
CA ALA A 28 8.72 8.76 -16.56
C ALA A 28 8.71 9.57 -15.24
N CYS A 29 9.28 9.02 -14.16
CA CYS A 29 9.43 9.77 -12.91
C CYS A 29 10.41 10.95 -13.08
N ARG A 30 10.27 11.98 -12.21
CA ARG A 30 11.09 13.19 -12.28
C ARG A 30 12.59 12.85 -12.28
N PRO A 31 13.37 13.33 -13.25
CA PRO A 31 14.80 13.11 -13.28
C PRO A 31 15.51 13.91 -12.16
N HIS A 32 16.65 13.40 -11.72
CA HIS A 32 17.59 14.09 -10.85
C HIS A 32 18.89 14.33 -11.62
N GLN A 33 19.33 15.58 -11.74
CA GLN A 33 20.57 15.89 -12.42
C GLN A 33 21.76 15.30 -11.65
N GLY A 34 22.63 14.56 -12.35
CA GLY A 34 23.82 13.94 -11.76
C GLY A 34 23.55 12.79 -10.77
N MET A 35 22.30 12.32 -10.66
CA MET A 35 21.90 11.25 -9.74
C MET A 35 20.97 10.25 -10.42
N PHE A 36 20.87 9.07 -9.84
CA PHE A 36 19.85 8.10 -10.27
C PHE A 36 18.45 8.66 -10.05
N ARG A 37 17.51 8.33 -10.94
CA ARG A 37 16.10 8.67 -10.78
C ARG A 37 15.54 8.02 -9.52
N ASN A 38 14.70 8.74 -8.79
CA ASN A 38 13.95 8.18 -7.66
C ASN A 38 12.75 7.37 -8.17
N GLN A 39 13.06 6.34 -8.95
CA GLN A 39 12.10 5.53 -9.71
C GLN A 39 11.41 4.50 -8.85
N ALA A 40 12.09 3.98 -7.83
CA ALA A 40 11.56 2.91 -7.00
C ALA A 40 11.07 3.41 -5.63
N GLU A 41 9.94 2.87 -5.19
CA GLU A 41 9.50 2.88 -3.80
C GLU A 41 9.45 1.45 -3.28
N PHE A 42 9.79 1.26 -2.00
CA PHE A 42 9.89 -0.07 -1.39
C PHE A 42 8.78 -0.26 -0.37
N VAL A 43 8.11 -1.41 -0.46
CA VAL A 43 7.12 -1.88 0.50
C VAL A 43 7.73 -3.01 1.29
N LEU A 44 7.92 -2.84 2.59
CA LEU A 44 8.37 -3.89 3.48
C LEU A 44 7.20 -4.81 3.83
N VAL A 45 7.38 -6.10 3.62
CA VAL A 45 6.42 -7.13 3.99
C VAL A 45 6.92 -7.83 5.23
N ALA A 46 6.14 -7.80 6.29
CA ALA A 46 6.46 -8.42 7.56
C ALA A 46 5.21 -9.09 8.16
N THR A 47 5.43 -10.07 9.03
CA THR A 47 4.36 -10.74 9.78
C THR A 47 4.61 -10.69 11.26
N ARG A 48 3.56 -10.57 12.04
CA ARG A 48 3.61 -10.77 13.49
C ARG A 48 3.15 -12.19 13.79
N GLY A 49 4.10 -13.03 14.24
CA GLY A 49 3.86 -14.47 14.41
C GLY A 49 4.01 -15.27 13.11
N SER A 50 3.42 -16.47 13.07
CA SER A 50 3.47 -17.37 11.92
C SER A 50 2.65 -16.83 10.76
N ILE A 51 3.11 -17.07 9.52
CA ILE A 51 2.32 -16.79 8.31
C ILE A 51 1.30 -17.90 7.99
N GLY A 52 1.06 -18.80 8.93
CA GLY A 52 0.22 -19.98 8.71
C GLY A 52 0.93 -21.09 7.91
N LYS A 53 0.24 -22.20 7.73
CA LYS A 53 0.72 -23.29 6.89
C LYS A 53 0.59 -22.91 5.42
N GLU A 54 1.46 -23.42 4.56
CA GLU A 54 1.45 -23.11 3.13
C GLU A 54 0.14 -23.49 2.46
N GLN A 55 -0.47 -24.59 2.87
CA GLN A 55 -1.76 -25.08 2.35
C GLN A 55 -2.94 -24.14 2.64
N ASP A 56 -2.84 -23.32 3.69
CA ASP A 56 -3.90 -22.41 4.13
C ASP A 56 -3.77 -21.01 3.48
N ARG A 57 -2.74 -20.81 2.68
CA ARG A 57 -2.47 -19.55 1.98
C ARG A 57 -3.02 -19.57 0.56
N PRO A 58 -3.38 -18.41 -0.03
CA PRO A 58 -3.74 -18.35 -1.44
C PRO A 58 -2.62 -18.93 -2.32
N ARG A 59 -2.98 -19.78 -3.29
CA ARG A 59 -2.02 -20.32 -4.27
C ARG A 59 -1.76 -19.31 -5.38
N VAL A 60 -1.12 -18.20 -4.99
CA VAL A 60 -0.76 -17.10 -5.90
C VAL A 60 0.73 -16.81 -5.79
N PHE A 61 1.33 -16.38 -6.89
CA PHE A 61 2.75 -16.07 -6.98
C PHE A 61 2.92 -14.66 -7.59
N PRO A 62 2.48 -13.61 -6.89
CA PRO A 62 2.55 -12.25 -7.41
C PRO A 62 4.01 -11.81 -7.59
N ALA A 63 4.24 -10.96 -8.59
CA ALA A 63 5.56 -10.43 -8.84
C ALA A 63 6.04 -9.56 -7.67
N GLY A 64 7.32 -9.67 -7.30
CA GLY A 64 7.95 -8.81 -6.30
C GLY A 64 8.23 -7.39 -6.78
N VAL A 65 7.98 -7.12 -8.07
CA VAL A 65 8.09 -5.78 -8.69
C VAL A 65 6.75 -5.44 -9.33
N PHE A 66 6.18 -4.32 -8.92
CA PHE A 66 4.97 -3.76 -9.51
C PHE A 66 5.36 -2.52 -10.32
N ARG A 67 5.12 -2.53 -11.64
CA ARG A 67 5.50 -1.45 -12.53
C ARG A 67 4.28 -0.66 -12.97
N GLN A 68 4.20 0.59 -12.55
CA GLN A 68 3.16 1.52 -12.98
C GLN A 68 3.58 2.97 -12.77
N TYR A 69 3.47 3.78 -13.82
CA TYR A 69 3.54 5.23 -13.70
C TYR A 69 2.19 5.80 -13.28
N LEU A 70 2.21 6.65 -12.27
CA LEU A 70 1.03 7.40 -11.84
C LEU A 70 1.11 8.82 -12.41
N LYS A 71 0.27 9.12 -13.41
CA LYS A 71 0.20 10.46 -13.99
C LYS A 71 -0.18 11.48 -12.91
N PRO A 72 0.34 12.71 -12.97
CA PRO A 72 -0.05 13.78 -12.03
C PRO A 72 -1.57 14.03 -11.99
N SER A 73 -2.26 13.92 -13.14
CA SER A 73 -3.72 14.03 -13.26
C SER A 73 -4.50 12.97 -12.48
N ASP A 74 -3.91 11.78 -12.28
CA ASP A 74 -4.58 10.65 -11.65
C ASP A 74 -4.36 10.64 -10.12
N LYS A 75 -3.59 11.61 -9.62
CA LYS A 75 -3.31 11.74 -8.20
C LYS A 75 -4.44 12.49 -7.49
N HIS A 76 -5.24 11.81 -6.74
CA HIS A 76 -6.16 12.42 -5.78
C HIS A 76 -5.46 13.00 -4.54
N HIS A 77 -4.14 12.80 -4.44
CA HIS A 77 -3.26 13.24 -3.35
C HIS A 77 -1.83 13.37 -3.88
N LEU A 78 -1.05 14.34 -3.40
CA LEU A 78 0.36 14.56 -3.81
C LEU A 78 1.22 13.30 -3.67
N THR A 79 0.96 12.48 -2.64
CA THR A 79 1.66 11.24 -2.34
C THR A 79 0.79 9.99 -2.47
N GLY A 80 -0.39 10.11 -3.10
CA GLY A 80 -1.32 8.99 -3.25
C GLY A 80 -0.71 7.82 -4.00
N LYS A 81 -0.92 6.61 -3.49
CA LYS A 81 -0.50 5.37 -4.15
C LYS A 81 -1.57 4.92 -5.13
N PRO A 82 -1.19 4.24 -6.24
CA PRO A 82 -2.18 3.64 -7.14
C PRO A 82 -3.03 2.59 -6.41
N VAL A 83 -4.34 2.58 -6.68
CA VAL A 83 -5.22 1.52 -6.16
C VAL A 83 -4.73 0.14 -6.62
N ALA A 84 -4.33 0.02 -7.88
CA ALA A 84 -3.80 -1.22 -8.44
C ALA A 84 -2.53 -1.74 -7.72
N LEU A 85 -1.68 -0.87 -7.16
CA LEU A 85 -0.58 -1.29 -6.30
C LEU A 85 -1.10 -1.91 -5.00
N MET A 86 -2.12 -1.30 -4.37
CA MET A 86 -2.71 -1.85 -3.15
C MET A 86 -3.41 -3.18 -3.41
N GLU A 87 -4.12 -3.31 -4.53
CA GLU A 87 -4.72 -4.57 -4.98
C GLU A 87 -3.64 -5.64 -5.16
N HIS A 88 -2.54 -5.31 -5.85
CA HIS A 88 -1.42 -6.23 -6.02
C HIS A 88 -0.84 -6.71 -4.67
N LEU A 89 -0.67 -5.81 -3.70
CA LEU A 89 -0.19 -6.17 -2.37
C LEU A 89 -1.18 -7.06 -1.60
N MET A 90 -2.47 -6.92 -1.84
CA MET A 90 -3.51 -7.70 -1.18
C MET A 90 -3.73 -9.09 -1.79
N THR A 91 -3.18 -9.39 -2.96
CA THR A 91 -3.33 -10.72 -3.60
C THR A 91 -2.83 -11.88 -2.74
N VAL A 92 -1.90 -11.63 -1.82
CA VAL A 92 -1.35 -12.64 -0.91
C VAL A 92 -2.20 -12.88 0.34
N LEU A 93 -3.26 -12.09 0.52
CA LEU A 93 -4.13 -12.20 1.70
C LEU A 93 -5.21 -13.27 1.50
N PRO A 94 -5.62 -13.96 2.57
CA PRO A 94 -6.83 -14.79 2.54
C PRO A 94 -8.06 -13.98 2.14
N ALA A 95 -9.05 -14.66 1.55
CA ALA A 95 -10.34 -14.04 1.25
C ALA A 95 -10.98 -13.45 2.53
N GLN A 96 -11.73 -12.37 2.37
CA GLN A 96 -12.43 -11.68 3.47
C GLN A 96 -11.52 -11.24 4.64
N SER A 97 -10.25 -10.96 4.34
CA SER A 97 -9.32 -10.38 5.33
C SER A 97 -9.80 -9.03 5.85
N LYS A 98 -9.37 -8.67 7.07
CA LYS A 98 -9.61 -7.36 7.65
C LYS A 98 -8.37 -6.49 7.43
N ILE A 99 -8.55 -5.35 6.78
CA ILE A 99 -7.49 -4.40 6.44
C ILE A 99 -7.57 -3.20 7.38
N LEU A 100 -6.45 -2.80 7.93
CA LEU A 100 -6.31 -1.55 8.67
C LEU A 100 -5.27 -0.67 7.99
N ASP A 101 -5.66 0.55 7.64
CA ASP A 101 -4.76 1.60 7.19
C ASP A 101 -4.78 2.78 8.16
N PRO A 102 -3.79 2.91 9.05
CA PRO A 102 -3.75 3.98 10.05
C PRO A 102 -3.38 5.35 9.47
N PHE A 103 -3.06 5.44 8.16
CA PHE A 103 -2.70 6.66 7.46
C PHE A 103 -3.37 6.69 6.08
N ALA A 104 -4.69 6.57 6.05
CA ALA A 104 -5.47 6.25 4.87
C ALA A 104 -5.37 7.28 3.73
N GLY A 105 -5.01 8.53 4.04
CA GLY A 105 -4.88 9.58 3.04
C GLY A 105 -6.15 9.74 2.21
N SER A 106 -6.01 9.63 0.89
CA SER A 106 -7.13 9.66 -0.05
C SER A 106 -7.84 8.30 -0.24
N GLY A 107 -7.59 7.31 0.61
CA GLY A 107 -8.33 6.06 0.66
C GLY A 107 -7.95 5.01 -0.39
N SER A 108 -6.75 5.03 -0.95
CA SER A 108 -6.35 4.05 -1.99
C SER A 108 -6.37 2.61 -1.49
N THR A 109 -5.89 2.38 -0.26
CA THR A 109 -5.92 1.06 0.40
C THR A 109 -7.35 0.58 0.61
N LEU A 110 -8.22 1.48 1.06
CA LEU A 110 -9.63 1.15 1.32
C LEU A 110 -10.39 0.83 0.04
N ALA A 111 -10.12 1.59 -1.04
CA ALA A 111 -10.72 1.32 -2.35
C ALA A 111 -10.26 -0.03 -2.91
N ALA A 112 -8.98 -0.37 -2.78
CA ALA A 112 -8.46 -1.67 -3.17
C ALA A 112 -9.10 -2.81 -2.38
N ALA A 113 -9.24 -2.64 -1.06
CA ALA A 113 -9.90 -3.61 -0.19
C ALA A 113 -11.38 -3.82 -0.59
N GLN A 114 -12.11 -2.75 -0.89
CA GLN A 114 -13.48 -2.80 -1.36
C GLN A 114 -13.58 -3.57 -2.68
N ASN A 115 -12.71 -3.29 -3.66
CA ASN A 115 -12.68 -3.98 -4.95
C ASN A 115 -12.44 -5.48 -4.81
N LEU A 116 -11.66 -5.89 -3.82
CA LEU A 116 -11.31 -7.29 -3.55
C LEU A 116 -12.23 -7.99 -2.53
N GLY A 117 -13.27 -7.31 -2.05
CA GLY A 117 -14.22 -7.89 -1.09
C GLY A 117 -13.66 -8.07 0.33
N HIS A 118 -12.66 -7.28 0.71
CA HIS A 118 -12.13 -7.25 2.06
C HIS A 118 -12.84 -6.20 2.92
N ALA A 119 -12.98 -6.47 4.21
CA ALA A 119 -13.38 -5.45 5.17
C ALA A 119 -12.21 -4.51 5.45
N ALA A 120 -12.43 -3.19 5.44
CA ALA A 120 -11.36 -2.23 5.66
C ALA A 120 -11.74 -1.13 6.65
N THR A 121 -10.77 -0.75 7.47
CA THR A 121 -10.84 0.42 8.36
C THR A 121 -9.69 1.35 8.04
N GLY A 122 -9.97 2.61 7.79
CA GLY A 122 -8.97 3.67 7.57
C GLY A 122 -9.03 4.72 8.66
N ILE A 123 -7.85 5.24 9.03
CA ILE A 123 -7.72 6.38 9.93
C ILE A 123 -7.01 7.49 9.16
N GLU A 124 -7.60 8.68 9.16
CA GLU A 124 -7.01 9.86 8.51
C GLU A 124 -7.19 11.09 9.39
N LEU A 125 -6.08 11.77 9.68
CA LEU A 125 -6.07 12.94 10.57
C LEU A 125 -6.55 14.21 9.84
N SER A 126 -6.27 14.33 8.53
CA SER A 126 -6.64 15.50 7.75
C SER A 126 -8.10 15.47 7.32
N PRO A 127 -8.95 16.41 7.78
CA PRO A 127 -10.35 16.47 7.33
C PRO A 127 -10.50 16.59 5.81
N ALA A 128 -9.55 17.22 5.13
CA ALA A 128 -9.57 17.36 3.68
C ALA A 128 -9.37 16.01 2.99
N TYR A 129 -8.39 15.21 3.43
CA TYR A 129 -8.14 13.87 2.86
C TYR A 129 -9.21 12.87 3.28
N TYR A 130 -9.74 12.97 4.49
CA TYR A 130 -10.88 12.18 4.94
C TYR A 130 -12.08 12.35 4.00
N ARG A 131 -12.44 13.61 3.62
CA ARG A 131 -13.53 13.88 2.67
C ARG A 131 -13.24 13.26 1.31
N ILE A 132 -12.00 13.35 0.81
CA ILE A 132 -11.61 12.73 -0.47
C ILE A 132 -11.77 11.21 -0.39
N ALA A 133 -11.34 10.59 0.70
CA ALA A 133 -11.49 9.15 0.91
C ALA A 133 -12.96 8.73 0.96
N CYS A 134 -13.81 9.44 1.71
CA CYS A 134 -15.25 9.18 1.78
C CYS A 134 -15.91 9.29 0.40
N ASN A 135 -15.63 10.35 -0.36
CA ASN A 135 -16.16 10.52 -1.70
C ASN A 135 -15.73 9.39 -2.64
N ARG A 136 -14.45 8.98 -2.58
CA ARG A 136 -13.93 7.86 -3.37
C ARG A 136 -14.65 6.54 -3.07
N LEU A 137 -15.00 6.31 -1.81
CA LEU A 137 -15.60 5.07 -1.34
C LEU A 137 -17.14 5.09 -1.41
N GLY A 138 -17.75 6.20 -1.81
CA GLY A 138 -19.20 6.37 -1.81
C GLY A 138 -19.82 6.42 -0.39
N LEU A 139 -19.02 6.84 0.61
CA LEU A 139 -19.47 6.92 2.00
C LEU A 139 -20.05 8.29 2.31
N ALA A 140 -21.13 8.32 3.09
CA ALA A 140 -21.64 9.56 3.68
C ALA A 140 -20.60 10.13 4.66
N LEU A 141 -20.45 11.46 4.64
CA LEU A 141 -19.65 12.14 5.66
C LEU A 141 -20.39 12.07 7.00
N ALA A 142 -19.68 11.67 8.05
CA ALA A 142 -20.20 11.83 9.40
C ALA A 142 -20.44 13.31 9.68
N SER A 143 -21.66 13.63 10.11
CA SER A 143 -22.08 14.97 10.52
C SER A 143 -21.37 15.44 11.80
#